data_07127cd485437e95870a1d2924ff4829
#
_entry.id   07127cd485437e95870a1d2924ff4829
#
_cell.length_a   1.000
_cell.length_b   1.000
_cell.length_c   1.000
_cell.angle_alpha   90.00
_cell.angle_beta   90.00
_cell.angle_gamma   90.00
#
_symmetry.space_group_name_H-M   'P 1'
#
loop_
_entity.id
_entity.type
_entity.pdbx_description
1 polymer ?
#
loop_
_entity_poly.entity_id
_entity_poly.type
_entity_poly.pdbx_seq_one_letter_code
_entity_poly.pdbx_strand_id
1 'polypeptide(L)'
;MIDLEKARSCAYQANYHLIWATKYRRKVLLGSVEVRLEEVLKTIAANHGFLLLAARVHHCDHIHVFVSARPKICIPEMVRVLKCNSAKLLFEEFPEIKLRLWGGHLWSEGYAVRTAGVVTSAKIEEYINRN
;
A
#
# COMPACT_ATOMS: atom_id res chain seq x y z
N MET A 1 11.55 -8.14 -13.84
CA MET A 1 10.78 -9.33 -13.44
C MET A 1 11.15 -9.68 -12.00
N ILE A 2 10.17 -10.13 -11.25
CA ILE A 2 10.37 -10.50 -9.86
C ILE A 2 10.67 -11.99 -9.77
N ASP A 3 11.78 -12.33 -9.13
CA ASP A 3 12.15 -13.72 -8.95
C ASP A 3 11.32 -14.37 -7.83
N LEU A 4 11.25 -15.69 -7.88
CA LEU A 4 10.61 -16.43 -6.79
C LEU A 4 11.35 -16.20 -5.49
N GLU A 5 10.61 -15.87 -4.46
CA GLU A 5 11.13 -15.82 -3.11
C GLU A 5 11.35 -17.23 -2.60
N LYS A 6 12.31 -17.40 -1.70
CA LYS A 6 12.64 -18.70 -1.15
C LYS A 6 12.62 -18.67 0.36
N ALA A 7 11.95 -19.64 0.93
CA ALA A 7 12.00 -19.93 2.35
C ALA A 7 12.76 -21.22 2.55
N ARG A 8 13.02 -21.59 3.80
CA ARG A 8 13.82 -22.75 4.15
C ARG A 8 13.34 -24.05 3.50
N SER A 9 12.04 -24.22 3.39
CA SER A 9 11.43 -25.47 2.88
C SER A 9 10.60 -25.29 1.61
N CYS A 10 10.55 -24.08 1.05
CA CYS A 10 9.76 -23.87 -0.17
C CYS A 10 10.24 -22.65 -0.96
N ALA A 11 9.92 -22.66 -2.24
CA ALA A 11 10.04 -21.48 -3.09
C ALA A 11 8.63 -20.90 -3.26
N TYR A 12 8.47 -19.58 -3.18
CA TYR A 12 7.17 -18.96 -3.27
C TYR A 12 7.23 -17.64 -4.02
N GLN A 13 6.10 -17.29 -4.62
CA GLN A 13 5.86 -15.97 -5.17
C GLN A 13 4.36 -15.70 -5.05
N ALA A 14 3.99 -14.93 -4.04
CA ALA A 14 2.61 -14.55 -3.80
C ALA A 14 2.51 -13.03 -3.92
N ASN A 15 1.96 -12.57 -5.04
CA ASN A 15 1.86 -11.15 -5.36
C ASN A 15 0.40 -10.72 -5.36
N TYR A 16 0.14 -9.54 -4.83
CA TYR A 16 -1.21 -9.00 -4.72
C TYR A 16 -1.23 -7.54 -5.10
N HIS A 17 -2.34 -7.12 -5.70
CA HIS A 17 -2.65 -5.72 -5.96
C HIS A 17 -3.71 -5.32 -4.95
N LEU A 18 -3.36 -4.40 -4.05
CA LEU A 18 -4.23 -3.92 -2.97
C LEU A 18 -4.65 -2.48 -3.26
N ILE A 19 -5.89 -2.15 -2.97
CA ILE A 19 -6.44 -0.81 -3.20
C ILE A 19 -7.25 -0.41 -1.97
N TRP A 20 -7.01 0.79 -1.45
CA TRP A 20 -7.90 1.34 -0.42
C TRP A 20 -7.98 2.86 -0.54
N ALA A 21 -8.98 3.45 0.11
CA ALA A 21 -9.31 4.87 -0.03
C ALA A 21 -9.18 5.62 1.29
N THR A 22 -9.09 6.94 1.19
CA THR A 22 -9.17 7.82 2.35
C THR A 22 -10.59 7.81 2.91
N LYS A 23 -10.71 8.15 4.20
CA LYS A 23 -12.02 8.25 4.85
C LYS A 23 -12.86 9.32 4.15
N TYR A 24 -14.07 8.96 3.77
CA TYR A 24 -14.99 9.80 3.01
C TYR A 24 -14.44 10.29 1.68
N ARG A 25 -13.45 9.61 1.12
CA ARG A 25 -12.78 9.97 -0.13
C ARG A 25 -12.24 11.42 -0.12
N ARG A 26 -11.77 11.86 1.03
CA ARG A 26 -11.17 13.20 1.15
C ARG A 26 -9.86 13.26 0.35
N LYS A 27 -9.72 14.31 -0.44
CA LYS A 27 -8.58 14.49 -1.35
C LYS A 27 -7.40 15.11 -0.63
N VAL A 28 -6.80 14.34 0.28
CA VAL A 28 -5.66 14.80 1.08
C VAL A 28 -4.31 14.24 0.61
N LEU A 29 -4.33 13.27 -0.29
CA LEU A 29 -3.11 12.62 -0.78
C LEU A 29 -2.57 13.39 -1.98
N LEU A 30 -1.95 14.53 -1.73
CA LEU A 30 -1.43 15.38 -2.78
C LEU A 30 -0.12 16.03 -2.35
N GLY A 31 0.68 16.43 -3.33
CA GLY A 31 1.94 17.13 -3.09
C GLY A 31 2.91 16.30 -2.24
N SER A 32 3.45 16.91 -1.19
CA SER A 32 4.42 16.26 -0.30
C SER A 32 3.81 15.06 0.43
N VAL A 33 2.53 15.10 0.73
CA VAL A 33 1.82 13.98 1.39
C VAL A 33 1.83 12.75 0.50
N GLU A 34 1.52 12.92 -0.78
CA GLU A 34 1.52 11.82 -1.74
C GLU A 34 2.89 11.18 -1.86
N VAL A 35 3.92 12.00 -2.05
CA VAL A 35 5.31 11.51 -2.21
C VAL A 35 5.75 10.75 -0.95
N ARG A 36 5.48 11.34 0.21
CA ARG A 36 5.90 10.74 1.48
C ARG A 36 5.16 9.44 1.75
N LEU A 37 3.87 9.38 1.41
CA LEU A 37 3.07 8.15 1.58
C LEU A 37 3.69 6.98 0.82
N GLU A 38 4.06 7.20 -0.43
CA GLU A 38 4.67 6.14 -1.24
C GLU A 38 5.99 5.65 -0.64
N GLU A 39 6.77 6.56 -0.09
CA GLU A 39 8.02 6.22 0.59
C GLU A 39 7.80 5.41 1.88
N VAL A 40 6.92 5.88 2.75
CA VAL A 40 6.73 5.23 4.05
C VAL A 40 6.10 3.85 3.93
N LEU A 41 5.22 3.65 2.95
CA LEU A 41 4.60 2.34 2.74
C LEU A 41 5.66 1.28 2.44
N LYS A 42 6.65 1.62 1.63
CA LYS A 42 7.74 0.71 1.30
C LYS A 42 8.54 0.33 2.55
N THR A 43 8.85 1.30 3.38
CA THR A 43 9.59 1.07 4.62
C THR A 43 8.79 0.22 5.61
N ILE A 44 7.48 0.51 5.75
CA ILE A 44 6.60 -0.25 6.63
C ILE A 44 6.56 -1.71 6.21
N ALA A 45 6.38 -1.98 4.91
CA ALA A 45 6.35 -3.34 4.40
C ALA A 45 7.64 -4.09 4.74
N ALA A 46 8.78 -3.47 4.47
CA ALA A 46 10.08 -4.08 4.75
C ALA A 46 10.24 -4.42 6.24
N ASN A 47 9.80 -3.52 7.12
CA ASN A 47 9.89 -3.73 8.57
C ASN A 47 8.97 -4.85 9.06
N HIS A 48 7.96 -5.22 8.29
CA HIS A 48 7.01 -6.26 8.65
C HIS A 48 7.16 -7.54 7.83
N GLY A 49 8.27 -7.66 7.11
CA GLY A 49 8.66 -8.92 6.47
C GLY A 49 7.99 -9.21 5.13
N PHE A 50 7.44 -8.20 4.47
CA PHE A 50 6.98 -8.36 3.10
C PHE A 50 7.52 -7.24 2.21
N LEU A 51 7.36 -7.39 0.91
CA LEU A 51 7.97 -6.49 -0.06
C LEU A 51 6.90 -5.66 -0.75
N LEU A 52 7.03 -4.35 -0.69
CA LEU A 52 6.18 -3.45 -1.48
C LEU A 52 6.92 -3.14 -2.76
N LEU A 53 6.34 -3.55 -3.88
CA LEU A 53 6.95 -3.46 -5.20
C LEU A 53 6.67 -2.11 -5.86
N ALA A 54 5.48 -1.57 -5.63
CA ALA A 54 5.09 -0.27 -6.18
C ALA A 54 3.91 0.28 -5.39
N ALA A 55 3.80 1.60 -5.36
CA ALA A 55 2.67 2.29 -4.75
C ALA A 55 2.36 3.52 -5.59
N ARG A 56 1.07 3.78 -5.84
CA ARG A 56 0.65 4.93 -6.61
C ARG A 56 -0.67 5.48 -6.08
N VAL A 57 -0.68 6.78 -5.83
CA VAL A 57 -1.91 7.49 -5.46
C VAL A 57 -2.70 7.83 -6.73
N HIS A 58 -4.03 7.67 -6.67
CA HIS A 58 -4.93 8.05 -7.75
C HIS A 58 -6.00 8.99 -7.21
N HIS A 59 -6.26 10.06 -7.96
CA HIS A 59 -7.30 11.05 -7.66
C HIS A 59 -7.20 11.67 -6.26
N CYS A 60 -6.01 11.64 -5.67
CA CYS A 60 -5.72 12.20 -4.34
C CYS A 60 -6.51 11.56 -3.19
N ASP A 61 -7.27 10.52 -3.44
CA ASP A 61 -8.16 9.92 -2.43
C ASP A 61 -8.05 8.40 -2.31
N HIS A 62 -7.21 7.74 -3.09
CA HIS A 62 -6.99 6.31 -2.91
C HIS A 62 -5.60 5.89 -3.37
N ILE A 63 -5.18 4.73 -2.92
CA ILE A 63 -3.83 4.22 -3.21
C ILE A 63 -3.90 2.80 -3.76
N HIS A 64 -3.07 2.54 -4.74
CA HIS A 64 -2.83 1.22 -5.32
C HIS A 64 -1.45 0.78 -4.89
N VAL A 65 -1.34 -0.42 -4.32
CA VAL A 65 -0.04 -0.98 -3.96
C VAL A 65 0.09 -2.39 -4.51
N PHE A 66 1.30 -2.72 -4.94
CA PHE A 66 1.67 -4.09 -5.31
C PHE A 66 2.60 -4.63 -4.25
N VAL A 67 2.24 -5.79 -3.69
CA VAL A 67 3.03 -6.42 -2.63
C VAL A 67 3.36 -7.85 -3.00
N SER A 68 4.49 -8.32 -2.49
CA SER A 68 4.90 -9.71 -2.56
C SER A 68 5.14 -10.21 -1.14
N ALA A 69 4.57 -11.35 -0.81
CA ALA A 69 4.59 -11.84 0.56
C ALA A 69 4.80 -13.34 0.63
N ARG A 70 5.32 -13.78 1.79
CA ARG A 70 5.42 -15.20 2.13
C ARG A 70 4.02 -15.78 2.31
N PRO A 71 3.81 -17.07 2.02
CA PRO A 71 2.50 -17.70 2.17
C PRO A 71 1.88 -17.57 3.57
N LYS A 72 2.73 -17.48 4.61
CA LYS A 72 2.25 -17.37 5.99
C LYS A 72 1.76 -15.98 6.37
N ILE A 73 2.04 -14.96 5.56
CA ILE A 73 1.60 -13.59 5.83
C ILE A 73 0.26 -13.39 5.16
N CYS A 74 -0.79 -13.11 5.92
CA CYS A 74 -2.12 -12.95 5.34
C CYS A 74 -2.38 -11.53 4.89
N ILE A 75 -3.24 -11.40 3.88
CA ILE A 75 -3.57 -10.11 3.28
C ILE A 75 -4.15 -9.12 4.29
N PRO A 76 -5.11 -9.49 5.16
CA PRO A 76 -5.63 -8.54 6.15
C PRO A 76 -4.55 -7.96 7.04
N GLU A 77 -3.55 -8.74 7.42
CA GLU A 77 -2.45 -8.26 8.25
C GLU A 77 -1.58 -7.26 7.51
N MET A 78 -1.27 -7.53 6.23
CA MET A 78 -0.52 -6.57 5.41
C MET A 78 -1.24 -5.23 5.30
N VAL A 79 -2.54 -5.27 5.00
CA VAL A 79 -3.34 -4.06 4.88
C VAL A 79 -3.38 -3.31 6.21
N ARG A 80 -3.57 -4.03 7.31
CA ARG A 80 -3.61 -3.44 8.65
C ARG A 80 -2.33 -2.68 8.97
N VAL A 81 -1.18 -3.31 8.79
CA VAL A 81 0.10 -2.65 9.14
C VAL A 81 0.39 -1.47 8.23
N LEU A 82 0.05 -1.58 6.94
CA LEU A 82 0.25 -0.47 6.01
C LEU A 82 -0.64 0.72 6.38
N LYS A 83 -1.92 0.47 6.65
CA LYS A 83 -2.85 1.54 7.01
C LYS A 83 -2.52 2.19 8.35
N CYS A 84 -2.35 1.39 9.39
CA CYS A 84 -2.13 1.92 10.74
C CYS A 84 -0.84 2.74 10.83
N ASN A 85 0.24 2.20 10.32
CA ASN A 85 1.53 2.86 10.43
C ASN A 85 1.65 4.08 9.50
N SER A 86 1.08 4.00 8.30
CA SER A 86 1.11 5.15 7.39
C SER A 86 0.27 6.32 7.93
N ALA A 87 -0.90 6.03 8.48
CA ALA A 87 -1.74 7.08 9.07
C ALA A 87 -1.02 7.78 10.22
N LYS A 88 -0.40 7.00 11.10
CA LYS A 88 0.34 7.56 12.23
C LYS A 88 1.47 8.47 11.78
N LEU A 89 2.28 7.98 10.84
CA LEU A 89 3.43 8.74 10.34
C LEU A 89 2.99 10.01 9.60
N LEU A 90 1.98 9.90 8.76
CA LEU A 90 1.50 11.07 8.01
C LEU A 90 0.91 12.12 8.93
N PHE A 91 0.19 11.73 9.97
CA PHE A 91 -0.35 12.69 10.94
C PHE A 91 0.75 13.37 11.75
N GLU A 92 1.84 12.68 12.03
CA GLU A 92 2.99 13.26 12.71
C GLU A 92 3.72 14.27 11.83
N GLU A 93 3.91 13.93 10.56
CA GLU A 93 4.67 14.77 9.62
C GLU A 93 3.83 15.88 9.01
N PHE A 94 2.53 15.67 8.86
CA PHE A 94 1.60 16.61 8.23
C PHE A 94 0.36 16.78 9.10
N PRO A 95 0.50 17.41 10.29
CA PRO A 95 -0.64 17.55 11.20
C PRO A 95 -1.83 18.30 10.60
N GLU A 96 -1.59 19.12 9.60
CA GLU A 96 -2.66 19.88 8.93
C GLU A 96 -3.65 18.97 8.19
N ILE A 97 -3.25 17.79 7.74
CA ILE A 97 -4.21 16.91 7.05
C ILE A 97 -5.25 16.35 8.02
N LYS A 98 -4.93 16.22 9.28
CA LYS A 98 -5.86 15.72 10.29
C LYS A 98 -7.03 16.67 10.48
N LEU A 99 -6.80 17.97 10.28
CA LEU A 99 -7.85 18.99 10.36
C LEU A 99 -8.87 18.87 9.25
N ARG A 100 -8.47 18.27 8.12
CA ARG A 100 -9.33 18.08 6.95
C ARG A 100 -10.08 16.76 6.99
N LEU A 101 -9.82 15.93 8.00
CA LEU A 101 -10.40 14.59 8.11
C LEU A 101 -11.33 14.55 9.33
N TRP A 102 -12.58 14.19 9.06
CA TRP A 102 -13.59 14.05 10.08
C TRP A 102 -13.27 12.84 10.97
N GLY A 103 -13.31 13.02 12.28
CA GLY A 103 -13.03 11.95 13.22
C GLY A 103 -11.57 11.55 13.33
N GLY A 104 -10.68 12.23 12.61
CA GLY A 104 -9.24 11.98 12.70
C GLY A 104 -8.76 10.66 12.14
N HIS A 105 -9.52 10.06 11.22
CA HIS A 105 -9.14 8.82 10.53
C HIS A 105 -8.70 9.12 9.11
N LEU A 106 -7.51 8.65 8.75
CA LEU A 106 -7.00 8.85 7.39
C LEU A 106 -7.70 7.92 6.40
N TRP A 107 -7.80 6.64 6.74
CA TRP A 107 -8.27 5.61 5.82
C TRP A 107 -9.70 5.17 6.11
N SER A 108 -10.46 4.89 5.05
CA SER A 108 -11.75 4.24 5.18
C SER A 108 -11.55 2.78 5.59
N GLU A 109 -12.61 2.15 6.07
CA GLU A 109 -12.58 0.72 6.33
C GLU A 109 -12.57 -0.04 5.01
N GLY A 110 -11.98 -1.22 5.03
CA GLY A 110 -11.98 -2.09 3.88
C GLY A 110 -10.88 -1.82 2.86
N TYR A 111 -10.84 -2.68 1.88
CA TYR A 111 -9.86 -2.66 0.80
C TYR A 111 -10.31 -3.62 -0.30
N ALA A 112 -9.78 -3.44 -1.52
CA ALA A 112 -9.95 -4.40 -2.60
C ALA A 112 -8.62 -5.13 -2.80
N VAL A 113 -8.69 -6.39 -3.22
CA VAL A 113 -7.50 -7.19 -3.47
C VAL A 113 -7.67 -8.01 -4.74
N ARG A 114 -6.60 -8.09 -5.51
CA ARG A 114 -6.49 -8.99 -6.65
C ARG A 114 -5.19 -9.76 -6.52
N THR A 115 -5.23 -11.03 -6.86
CA THR A 115 -3.99 -11.80 -6.99
C THR A 115 -3.28 -11.37 -8.27
N ALA A 116 -1.95 -11.34 -8.22
CA ALA A 116 -1.13 -11.09 -9.39
C ALA A 116 -0.23 -12.30 -9.57
N GLY A 117 -0.02 -12.72 -10.81
CA GLY A 117 0.89 -13.81 -11.12
C GLY A 117 2.33 -13.33 -11.13
N VAL A 118 3.12 -13.82 -12.07
CA VAL A 118 4.47 -13.31 -12.28
C VAL A 118 4.35 -11.84 -12.68
N VAL A 119 5.01 -10.96 -11.92
CA VAL A 119 4.86 -9.52 -12.07
C VAL A 119 6.14 -8.94 -12.63
N THR A 120 6.04 -8.25 -13.78
CA THR A 120 7.14 -7.49 -14.36
C THR A 120 6.90 -6.01 -14.12
N SER A 121 7.92 -5.18 -14.28
CA SER A 121 7.78 -3.73 -14.16
C SER A 121 6.72 -3.19 -15.11
N ALA A 122 6.68 -3.71 -16.35
CA ALA A 122 5.68 -3.29 -17.33
C ALA A 122 4.26 -3.62 -16.86
N LYS A 123 4.06 -4.80 -16.28
CA LYS A 123 2.74 -5.20 -15.76
C LYS A 123 2.32 -4.33 -14.58
N ILE A 124 3.24 -4.01 -13.69
CA ILE A 124 2.96 -3.13 -12.56
C ILE A 124 2.48 -1.78 -13.07
N GLU A 125 3.18 -1.18 -14.02
CA GLU A 125 2.78 0.09 -14.61
C GLU A 125 1.41 0.01 -15.27
N GLU A 126 1.15 -1.05 -16.01
CA GLU A 126 -0.13 -1.26 -16.68
C GLU A 126 -1.28 -1.28 -15.67
N TYR A 127 -1.15 -2.04 -14.60
CA TYR A 127 -2.19 -2.14 -13.56
C TYR A 127 -2.41 -0.82 -12.84
N ILE A 128 -1.34 -0.13 -12.49
CA ILE A 128 -1.41 1.13 -11.76
C ILE A 128 -2.03 2.22 -12.64
N ASN A 129 -1.63 2.32 -13.90
CA ASN A 129 -2.10 3.37 -14.80
C ASN A 129 -3.51 3.14 -15.34
N ARG A 130 -4.00 1.91 -15.27
CA ARG A 130 -5.34 1.56 -15.72
C ARG A 130 -6.45 2.16 -14.89
N ASN A 131 -6.17 2.39 -13.66
CA ASN A 131 -7.14 2.88 -12.69
C ASN A 131 -6.85 4.33 -12.36
#